data_778daa2df3d8937d5adb0853e5b9179b
#
_entry.id   778daa2df3d8937d5adb0853e5b9179b
#
_cell.length_a   1.000
_cell.length_b   1.000
_cell.length_c   1.000
_cell.angle_alpha   90.00
_cell.angle_beta   90.00
_cell.angle_gamma   90.00
#
_symmetry.space_group_name_H-M   'P 1'
#
loop_
_entity.id
_entity.type
_entity.pdbx_description
1 polymer ?
#
loop_
_entity_poly.entity_id
_entity_poly.type
_entity_poly.pdbx_seq_one_letter_code
_entity_poly.pdbx_strand_id
1 'polypeptide(L)'
;MNDWEKDLKLYRLEQAPPKYENYQEYFDRYFAENDETYLAWFLHYYEKELNTKARGFVNEYAMYGHFVDLKQAYVMGMMEALQRYDISRGVPFLVFKELPAMNAVHTYIRTMRTGYTVQSSYADKQLREVMWQYAQ
;
A
#
# COMPACT_ATOMS: atom_id res chain seq x y z
N MET A 1 -21.96 -9.97 7.65
CA MET A 1 -21.54 -9.70 9.03
C MET A 1 -22.73 -9.14 9.81
N ASN A 2 -23.02 -9.70 10.98
CA ASN A 2 -24.10 -9.25 11.84
C ASN A 2 -23.74 -7.92 12.52
N ASP A 3 -24.74 -7.21 13.05
CA ASP A 3 -24.51 -5.93 13.73
C ASP A 3 -23.59 -6.10 14.94
N TRP A 4 -23.79 -7.17 15.74
CA TRP A 4 -22.95 -7.42 16.91
C TRP A 4 -21.50 -7.76 16.53
N GLU A 5 -21.28 -8.40 15.38
CA GLU A 5 -19.94 -8.68 14.87
C GLU A 5 -19.23 -7.39 14.43
N LYS A 6 -19.99 -6.47 13.80
CA LYS A 6 -19.47 -5.15 13.44
C LYS A 6 -19.12 -4.34 14.67
N ASP A 7 -19.98 -4.35 15.67
CA ASP A 7 -19.76 -3.64 16.94
C ASP A 7 -18.56 -4.20 17.68
N LEU A 8 -18.39 -5.53 17.70
CA LEU A 8 -17.24 -6.19 18.32
C LEU A 8 -15.94 -5.81 17.60
N LYS A 9 -15.97 -5.78 16.27
CA LYS A 9 -14.82 -5.40 15.46
C LYS A 9 -14.42 -3.95 15.73
N LEU A 10 -15.40 -3.04 15.78
CA LEU A 10 -15.15 -1.63 16.11
C LEU A 10 -14.59 -1.49 17.53
N TYR A 11 -15.17 -2.19 18.50
CA TYR A 11 -14.68 -2.19 19.87
C TYR A 11 -13.22 -2.64 19.94
N ARG A 12 -12.85 -3.69 19.23
CA ARG A 12 -11.48 -4.19 19.19
C ARG A 12 -10.52 -3.16 18.58
N LEU A 13 -10.96 -2.41 17.57
CA LEU A 13 -10.15 -1.35 16.95
C LEU A 13 -9.99 -0.12 17.84
N GLU A 14 -10.97 0.14 18.72
CA GLU A 14 -10.90 1.24 19.68
C GLU A 14 -9.95 0.96 20.85
N GLN A 15 -9.65 -0.32 21.11
CA GLN A 15 -8.70 -0.68 22.15
C GLN A 15 -7.28 -0.35 21.70
N ALA A 16 -6.37 -0.14 22.67
CA ALA A 16 -4.96 0.02 22.37
C ALA A 16 -4.48 -1.25 21.63
N PRO A 17 -3.97 -1.11 20.41
CA PRO A 17 -3.56 -2.29 19.65
C PRO A 17 -2.43 -3.05 20.36
N PRO A 18 -2.45 -4.38 20.38
CA PRO A 18 -1.35 -5.15 20.94
C PRO A 18 -0.09 -4.92 20.10
N LYS A 19 1.02 -4.67 20.80
CA LYS A 19 2.31 -4.48 20.16
C LYS A 19 3.11 -5.76 20.28
N TYR A 20 3.31 -6.43 19.14
CA TYR A 20 4.13 -7.64 19.09
C TYR A 20 5.60 -7.29 18.88
N GLU A 21 6.46 -8.23 19.24
CA GLU A 21 7.90 -8.03 19.15
C GLU A 21 8.39 -7.81 17.73
N ASN A 22 7.76 -8.47 16.76
CA ASN A 22 8.06 -8.25 15.34
C ASN A 22 6.77 -8.15 14.53
N TYR A 23 6.85 -7.47 13.38
CA TYR A 23 5.69 -7.23 12.54
C TYR A 23 5.13 -8.50 11.90
N GLN A 24 5.95 -9.53 11.72
CA GLN A 24 5.49 -10.78 11.09
C GLN A 24 4.36 -11.43 11.88
N GLU A 25 4.31 -11.25 13.20
CA GLU A 25 3.28 -11.85 14.03
C GLU A 25 1.87 -11.37 13.69
N TYR A 26 1.71 -10.10 13.25
CA TYR A 26 0.41 -9.62 12.78
C TYR A 26 -0.08 -10.42 11.58
N PHE A 27 0.81 -10.74 10.66
CA PHE A 27 0.47 -11.50 9.46
C PHE A 27 0.24 -12.97 9.79
N ASP A 28 1.04 -13.55 10.66
CA ASP A 28 0.85 -14.93 11.11
C ASP A 28 -0.53 -15.10 11.74
N ARG A 29 -0.93 -14.18 12.60
CA ARG A 29 -2.26 -14.20 13.23
C ARG A 29 -3.38 -13.90 12.25
N TYR A 30 -3.16 -12.96 11.33
CA TYR A 30 -4.15 -12.67 10.30
C TYR A 30 -4.50 -13.92 9.48
N PHE A 31 -3.49 -14.67 9.03
CA PHE A 31 -3.73 -15.86 8.24
C PHE A 31 -4.26 -17.02 9.08
N ALA A 32 -3.85 -17.14 10.34
CA ALA A 32 -4.32 -18.21 11.21
C ALA A 32 -5.79 -18.01 11.62
N GLU A 33 -6.20 -16.77 11.90
CA GLU A 33 -7.52 -16.46 12.44
C GLU A 33 -8.46 -15.84 11.39
N ASN A 34 -7.94 -15.50 10.22
CA ASN A 34 -8.69 -14.82 9.14
C ASN A 34 -9.39 -13.55 9.66
N ASP A 35 -8.67 -12.74 10.43
CA ASP A 35 -9.22 -11.56 11.08
C ASP A 35 -8.44 -10.32 10.63
N GLU A 36 -9.11 -9.46 9.86
CA GLU A 36 -8.53 -8.23 9.30
C GLU A 36 -8.11 -7.22 10.38
N THR A 37 -8.56 -7.36 11.62
CA THR A 37 -8.17 -6.47 12.71
C THR A 37 -6.65 -6.45 12.88
N TYR A 38 -5.98 -7.60 12.68
CA TYR A 38 -4.52 -7.66 12.76
C TYR A 38 -3.82 -6.78 11.74
N LEU A 39 -4.40 -6.61 10.57
CA LEU A 39 -3.86 -5.72 9.54
C LEU A 39 -3.98 -4.25 9.97
N ALA A 40 -5.12 -3.88 10.56
CA ALA A 40 -5.31 -2.53 11.09
C ALA A 40 -4.33 -2.22 12.21
N TRP A 41 -4.10 -3.17 13.10
CA TRP A 41 -3.12 -3.03 14.19
C TRP A 41 -1.70 -2.93 13.67
N PHE A 42 -1.37 -3.73 12.67
CA PHE A 42 -0.08 -3.62 12.00
C PHE A 42 0.13 -2.21 11.43
N LEU A 43 -0.83 -1.70 10.68
CA LEU A 43 -0.73 -0.38 10.08
C LEU A 43 -0.62 0.72 11.13
N HIS A 44 -1.28 0.57 12.27
CA HIS A 44 -1.16 1.53 13.36
C HIS A 44 0.31 1.71 13.81
N TYR A 45 1.04 0.61 14.00
CA TYR A 45 2.44 0.67 14.42
C TYR A 45 3.41 0.93 13.28
N TYR A 46 3.04 0.56 12.07
CA TYR A 46 3.87 0.74 10.88
C TYR A 46 3.75 2.14 10.27
N GLU A 47 2.82 2.94 10.73
CA GLU A 47 2.51 4.29 10.20
C GLU A 47 3.74 5.17 10.13
N LYS A 48 4.56 5.19 11.18
CA LYS A 48 5.77 6.02 11.22
C LYS A 48 6.75 5.64 10.12
N GLU A 49 6.92 4.36 9.86
CA GLU A 49 7.81 3.86 8.81
C GLU A 49 7.25 4.17 7.43
N LEU A 50 5.92 4.06 7.26
CA LEU A 50 5.27 4.46 6.01
C LEU A 50 5.49 5.95 5.72
N ASN A 51 5.36 6.79 6.73
CA ASN A 51 5.59 8.24 6.58
C ASN A 51 7.05 8.52 6.20
N THR A 52 8.01 7.81 6.80
CA THR A 52 9.42 7.96 6.46
C THR A 52 9.68 7.55 5.01
N LYS A 53 9.11 6.44 4.56
CA LYS A 53 9.25 6.00 3.17
C LYS A 53 8.65 7.02 2.20
N ALA A 54 7.45 7.50 2.49
CA ALA A 54 6.76 8.47 1.63
C ALA A 54 7.56 9.79 1.52
N ARG A 55 8.10 10.28 2.62
CA ARG A 55 8.98 11.46 2.60
C ARG A 55 10.23 11.22 1.76
N GLY A 56 10.80 10.01 1.85
CA GLY A 56 11.94 9.61 1.03
C GLY A 56 11.61 9.68 -0.47
N PHE A 57 10.45 9.19 -0.86
CA PHE A 57 10.01 9.25 -2.27
C PHE A 57 9.79 10.68 -2.72
N VAL A 58 9.16 11.53 -1.90
CA VAL A 58 8.95 12.94 -2.20
C VAL A 58 10.28 13.61 -2.53
N ASN A 59 11.30 13.38 -1.69
CA ASN A 59 12.60 14.01 -1.85
C ASN A 59 13.39 13.42 -3.02
N GLU A 60 13.42 12.10 -3.16
CA GLU A 60 14.18 11.42 -4.20
C GLU A 60 13.68 11.75 -5.60
N TYR A 61 12.36 11.84 -5.78
CA TYR A 61 11.73 12.06 -7.09
C TYR A 61 11.26 13.49 -7.29
N ALA A 62 11.53 14.40 -6.34
CA ALA A 62 11.09 15.80 -6.40
C ALA A 62 9.58 15.92 -6.60
N MET A 63 8.82 15.04 -5.96
CA MET A 63 7.36 14.99 -6.05
C MET A 63 6.72 15.76 -4.89
N TYR A 64 7.08 17.03 -4.77
CA TYR A 64 6.58 17.88 -3.68
C TYR A 64 5.07 18.05 -3.79
N GLY A 65 4.38 17.93 -2.66
CA GLY A 65 2.92 17.95 -2.64
C GLY A 65 2.25 16.60 -2.88
N HIS A 66 3.02 15.56 -3.15
CA HIS A 66 2.49 14.21 -3.43
C HIS A 66 2.69 13.22 -2.27
N PHE A 67 2.96 13.71 -1.07
CA PHE A 67 3.23 12.83 0.08
C PHE A 67 2.12 11.83 0.33
N VAL A 68 0.86 12.29 0.40
CA VAL A 68 -0.28 11.43 0.69
C VAL A 68 -0.47 10.39 -0.41
N ASP A 69 -0.38 10.83 -1.65
CA ASP A 69 -0.60 9.93 -2.80
C ASP A 69 0.50 8.89 -2.93
N LEU A 70 1.75 9.27 -2.67
CA LEU A 70 2.87 8.33 -2.68
C LEU A 70 2.75 7.31 -1.55
N LYS A 71 2.33 7.75 -0.37
CA LYS A 71 2.07 6.86 0.75
C LYS A 71 0.95 5.87 0.42
N GLN A 72 -0.15 6.36 -0.16
CA GLN A 72 -1.26 5.50 -0.56
C GLN A 72 -0.85 4.50 -1.64
N ALA A 73 -0.05 4.92 -2.62
CA ALA A 73 0.43 4.01 -3.66
C ALA A 73 1.26 2.88 -3.05
N TYR A 74 2.14 3.21 -2.10
CA TYR A 74 2.95 2.20 -1.41
C TYR A 74 2.07 1.21 -0.65
N VAL A 75 1.08 1.71 0.12
CA VAL A 75 0.17 0.86 0.89
C VAL A 75 -0.67 -0.02 -0.03
N MET A 76 -1.17 0.51 -1.14
CA MET A 76 -1.94 -0.27 -2.12
C MET A 76 -1.12 -1.41 -2.71
N GLY A 77 0.14 -1.15 -3.07
CA GLY A 77 1.05 -2.18 -3.55
C GLY A 77 1.34 -3.25 -2.49
N MET A 78 1.46 -2.83 -1.24
CA MET A 78 1.63 -3.72 -0.10
C MET A 78 0.40 -4.62 0.11
N MET A 79 -0.80 -4.04 0.03
CA MET A 79 -2.05 -4.81 0.16
C MET A 79 -2.26 -5.77 -0.99
N GLU A 80 -1.88 -5.38 -2.21
CA GLU A 80 -1.90 -6.27 -3.36
C GLU A 80 -0.94 -7.46 -3.16
N ALA A 81 0.24 -7.20 -2.63
CA ALA A 81 1.20 -8.26 -2.28
C ALA A 81 0.61 -9.25 -1.28
N LEU A 82 -0.17 -8.76 -0.32
CA LEU A 82 -0.79 -9.59 0.70
C LEU A 82 -1.72 -10.65 0.09
N GLN A 83 -2.41 -10.32 -0.99
CA GLN A 83 -3.30 -11.26 -1.68
C GLN A 83 -2.57 -12.41 -2.34
N ARG A 84 -1.27 -12.23 -2.63
CA ARG A 84 -0.43 -13.24 -3.28
C ARG A 84 0.57 -13.89 -2.33
N TYR A 85 0.57 -13.45 -1.08
CA TYR A 85 1.55 -13.90 -0.10
C TYR A 85 1.23 -15.33 0.35
N ASP A 86 2.24 -16.20 0.27
CA ASP A 86 2.16 -17.58 0.76
C ASP A 86 3.04 -17.72 2.00
N ILE A 87 2.38 -17.70 3.17
CA ILE A 87 3.06 -17.76 4.46
C ILE A 87 3.84 -19.07 4.66
N SER A 88 3.42 -20.16 3.97
CA SER A 88 4.08 -21.44 4.10
C SER A 88 5.50 -21.46 3.52
N ARG A 89 5.86 -20.47 2.70
CA ARG A 89 7.20 -20.37 2.13
C ARG A 89 8.25 -19.83 3.10
N GLY A 90 7.83 -19.32 4.26
CA GLY A 90 8.74 -18.85 5.29
C GLY A 90 9.42 -17.51 5.01
N VAL A 91 9.05 -16.81 3.94
CA VAL A 91 9.57 -15.46 3.67
C VAL A 91 8.77 -14.46 4.49
N PRO A 92 9.42 -13.56 5.27
CA PRO A 92 8.67 -12.53 5.99
C PRO A 92 7.89 -11.62 5.03
N PHE A 93 6.68 -11.23 5.43
CA PHE A 93 5.83 -10.39 4.58
C PHE A 93 6.50 -9.06 4.22
N LEU A 94 7.19 -8.42 5.17
CA LEU A 94 7.84 -7.14 4.91
C LEU A 94 8.94 -7.21 3.86
N VAL A 95 9.54 -8.39 3.68
CA VAL A 95 10.48 -8.64 2.56
C VAL A 95 9.71 -8.85 1.27
N PHE A 96 8.68 -9.69 1.32
CA PHE A 96 7.88 -10.04 0.13
C PHE A 96 7.19 -8.83 -0.48
N LYS A 97 6.65 -7.92 0.35
CA LYS A 97 5.88 -6.77 -0.12
C LYS A 97 6.71 -5.69 -0.82
N GLU A 98 8.03 -5.69 -0.63
CA GLU A 98 8.86 -4.57 -1.07
C GLU A 98 8.78 -4.32 -2.58
N LEU A 99 8.91 -5.38 -3.38
CA LEU A 99 8.86 -5.22 -4.83
C LEU A 99 7.48 -4.75 -5.33
N PRO A 100 6.37 -5.37 -4.95
CA PRO A 100 5.05 -4.87 -5.36
C PRO A 100 4.76 -3.45 -4.88
N ALA A 101 5.15 -3.11 -3.66
CA ALA A 101 4.96 -1.76 -3.13
C ALA A 101 5.75 -0.72 -3.93
N MET A 102 7.02 -1.01 -4.22
CA MET A 102 7.86 -0.11 -5.04
C MET A 102 7.35 0.00 -6.47
N ASN A 103 6.87 -1.09 -7.06
CA ASN A 103 6.27 -1.06 -8.39
C ASN A 103 5.05 -0.14 -8.44
N ALA A 104 4.21 -0.18 -7.41
CA ALA A 104 3.05 0.70 -7.31
C ALA A 104 3.47 2.18 -7.20
N VAL A 105 4.49 2.48 -6.43
CA VAL A 105 5.04 3.84 -6.31
C VAL A 105 5.59 4.32 -7.64
N HIS A 106 6.39 3.50 -8.33
CA HIS A 106 6.95 3.86 -9.63
C HIS A 106 5.87 4.07 -10.68
N THR A 107 4.82 3.27 -10.66
CA THR A 107 3.67 3.44 -11.57
C THR A 107 3.00 4.79 -11.31
N TYR A 108 2.78 5.13 -10.04
CA TYR A 108 2.20 6.42 -9.67
C TYR A 108 3.08 7.59 -10.18
N ILE A 109 4.39 7.51 -9.96
CA ILE A 109 5.32 8.57 -10.37
C ILE A 109 5.27 8.75 -11.88
N ARG A 110 5.34 7.66 -12.65
CA ARG A 110 5.26 7.72 -14.11
C ARG A 110 3.94 8.31 -14.58
N THR A 111 2.83 7.89 -13.95
CA THR A 111 1.50 8.40 -14.27
C THR A 111 1.43 9.92 -14.07
N MET A 112 1.95 10.42 -12.95
CA MET A 112 1.92 11.84 -12.67
C MET A 112 2.82 12.64 -13.61
N ARG A 113 3.97 12.11 -13.97
CA ARG A 113 4.92 12.78 -14.89
C ARG A 113 4.42 12.81 -16.32
N THR A 114 3.67 11.78 -16.75
CA THR A 114 3.15 11.70 -18.11
C THR A 114 1.71 12.18 -18.23
N GLY A 115 1.02 12.38 -17.09
CA GLY A 115 -0.40 12.74 -17.07
C GLY A 115 -1.34 11.59 -17.39
N TYR A 116 -0.85 10.33 -17.46
CA TYR A 116 -1.66 9.16 -17.80
C TYR A 116 -1.29 7.96 -16.99
N THR A 117 -2.26 7.02 -16.88
CA THR A 117 -1.96 5.65 -16.46
C THR A 117 -1.20 4.96 -17.59
N VAL A 118 -0.01 4.45 -17.29
CA VAL A 118 0.82 3.78 -18.30
C VAL A 118 0.25 2.40 -18.55
N GLN A 119 -0.58 2.28 -19.58
CA GLN A 119 -0.99 1.00 -20.14
C GLN A 119 -0.38 0.89 -21.52
N SER A 120 -0.01 -0.31 -21.91
CA SER A 120 0.67 -0.55 -23.18
C SER A 120 -0.29 -0.67 -24.36
N SER A 121 -1.55 -0.20 -24.26
CA SER A 121 -2.49 -0.27 -25.35
C SER A 121 -2.26 0.86 -26.35
N TYR A 122 -2.56 0.57 -27.61
CA TYR A 122 -2.47 1.54 -28.69
C TYR A 122 -3.37 2.76 -28.45
N ALA A 123 -4.57 2.54 -27.92
CA ALA A 123 -5.51 3.60 -27.62
C ALA A 123 -4.97 4.59 -26.60
N ASP A 124 -4.31 4.08 -25.55
CA ASP A 124 -3.70 4.92 -24.53
C ASP A 124 -2.55 5.75 -25.08
N LYS A 125 -1.78 5.16 -25.99
CA LYS A 125 -0.68 5.85 -26.65
C LYS A 125 -1.19 7.01 -27.51
N GLN A 126 -2.28 6.81 -28.26
CA GLN A 126 -2.92 7.87 -29.04
C GLN A 126 -3.46 8.98 -28.14
N LEU A 127 -4.11 8.61 -27.04
CA LEU A 127 -4.65 9.58 -26.09
C LEU A 127 -3.53 10.44 -25.50
N ARG A 128 -2.38 9.86 -25.19
CA ARG A 128 -1.22 10.60 -24.68
C ARG A 128 -0.75 11.65 -25.69
N GLU A 129 -0.66 11.29 -26.96
CA GLU A 129 -0.24 12.21 -28.02
C GLU A 129 -1.20 13.39 -28.14
N VAL A 130 -2.50 13.14 -28.12
CA VAL A 130 -3.51 14.19 -28.19
C VAL A 130 -3.40 15.14 -27.00
N MET A 131 -3.31 14.61 -25.78
CA MET A 131 -3.20 15.43 -24.58
C MET A 131 -1.89 16.19 -24.53
N TRP A 132 -0.81 15.60 -25.02
CA TRP A 132 0.47 16.30 -25.13
C TRP A 132 0.36 17.55 -26.00
N GLN A 133 -0.34 17.47 -27.13
CA GLN A 133 -0.57 18.61 -27.99
C GLN A 133 -1.38 19.70 -27.31
N TYR A 134 -2.39 19.32 -26.48
CA TYR A 134 -3.15 20.30 -25.71
C TYR A 134 -2.36 20.97 -24.61
N ALA A 135 -1.36 20.32 -24.03
CA ALA A 135 -0.56 20.85 -22.96
C ALA A 135 0.48 21.89 -23.43
N GLN A 136 0.70 21.96 -24.73
CA GLN A 136 1.57 22.96 -25.34
C GLN A 136 0.77 24.15 -25.80
#